data_927805676c296377e3a5fec6f730a3b1
#
_entry.id   927805676c296377e3a5fec6f730a3b1
#
_cell.length_a   1.000
_cell.length_b   1.000
_cell.length_c   1.000
_cell.angle_alpha   90.00
_cell.angle_beta   90.00
_cell.angle_gamma   90.00
#
_symmetry.space_group_name_H-M   'P 1'
#
loop_
_entity.id
_entity.type
_entity.pdbx_description
1 polymer ?
#
loop_
_entity_poly.entity_id
_entity_poly.type
_entity_poly.pdbx_seq_one_letter_code
_entity_poly.pdbx_strand_id
1 'polypeptide(L)'
;RSSDLHLVVNWGSGPQQMWAITNPTSGKPKSNIWMLPETINSFFFRPGFTWSRRSAKGLSFRALPVDCVFSDKGPTVFCADDETDELLSLMAILNSSAFELLVSLQMAVGSYEAGVILRTPVPTLSHDQKSRLAQLVLRAWSLKKRLDAAVETSHAFLLPAALCKSPKDCDAEIVAAEVAKIQAEIDATALGLYGFVAGDLEANSD
;
A
#
# COMPACT_ATOMS: atom_id res chain seq x y z
N ARG A 1 0.36 8.17 -4.74
CA ARG A 1 -0.66 8.67 -3.80
C ARG A 1 0.03 9.32 -2.63
N SER A 2 -0.71 10.18 -1.88
CA SER A 2 -0.26 10.88 -0.68
C SER A 2 0.26 9.91 0.39
N SER A 3 1.31 10.29 1.10
CA SER A 3 1.80 9.62 2.31
C SER A 3 0.97 9.98 3.54
N ASP A 4 -0.07 10.80 3.34
CA ASP A 4 -0.88 11.43 4.37
C ASP A 4 -1.95 10.49 4.94
N LEU A 5 -2.08 10.43 6.25
CA LEU A 5 -3.09 9.69 7.01
C LEU A 5 -4.18 10.66 7.49
N HIS A 6 -5.39 10.54 6.96
CA HIS A 6 -6.47 11.52 7.19
C HIS A 6 -7.41 11.16 8.34
N LEU A 7 -7.48 9.88 8.71
CA LEU A 7 -8.48 9.39 9.64
C LEU A 7 -7.86 8.98 10.96
N VAL A 8 -8.49 9.41 12.03
CA VAL A 8 -8.14 9.03 13.40
C VAL A 8 -9.29 8.24 14.00
N VAL A 9 -8.96 7.14 14.65
CA VAL A 9 -9.93 6.30 15.37
C VAL A 9 -9.77 6.53 16.86
N ASN A 10 -10.88 6.77 17.57
CA ASN A 10 -10.86 6.81 19.04
C ASN A 10 -10.67 5.39 19.57
N TRP A 11 -9.45 5.11 20.05
CA TRP A 11 -9.08 3.81 20.63
C TRP A 11 -8.88 3.86 22.14
N GLY A 12 -9.28 4.95 22.81
CA GLY A 12 -8.99 5.20 24.23
C GLY A 12 -9.45 4.11 25.20
N SER A 13 -10.54 3.39 24.88
CA SER A 13 -11.03 2.23 25.61
C SER A 13 -10.94 0.93 24.80
N GLY A 14 -10.02 0.87 23.84
CA GLY A 14 -9.89 -0.26 22.94
C GLY A 14 -11.10 -0.47 22.04
N PRO A 15 -11.36 -1.69 21.57
CA PRO A 15 -12.46 -2.00 20.66
C PRO A 15 -13.84 -2.01 21.35
N GLN A 16 -13.91 -1.85 22.66
CA GLN A 16 -15.14 -2.05 23.44
C GLN A 16 -16.30 -1.17 22.99
N GLN A 17 -16.03 0.08 22.65
CA GLN A 17 -17.07 0.98 22.13
C GLN A 17 -17.62 0.50 20.79
N MET A 18 -16.79 -0.06 19.93
CA MET A 18 -17.21 -0.60 18.63
C MET A 18 -17.98 -1.91 18.81
N TRP A 19 -17.61 -2.74 19.77
CA TRP A 19 -18.35 -3.97 20.11
C TRP A 19 -19.73 -3.67 20.72
N ALA A 20 -19.87 -2.55 21.41
CA ALA A 20 -21.13 -2.11 21.96
C ALA A 20 -22.13 -1.58 20.92
N ILE A 21 -21.68 -1.30 19.69
CA ILE A 21 -22.56 -0.83 18.62
C ILE A 21 -23.42 -1.98 18.13
N THR A 22 -24.73 -1.87 18.35
CA THR A 22 -25.72 -2.87 17.94
C THR A 22 -26.56 -2.36 16.76
N ASN A 23 -27.12 -3.29 16.02
CA ASN A 23 -28.14 -3.01 15.04
C ASN A 23 -29.45 -2.69 15.77
N PRO A 24 -30.05 -1.50 15.59
CA PRO A 24 -31.24 -1.10 16.32
C PRO A 24 -32.45 -2.00 16.07
N THR A 25 -32.51 -2.68 14.93
CA THR A 25 -33.63 -3.56 14.58
C THR A 25 -33.46 -4.98 15.12
N SER A 26 -32.25 -5.53 15.08
CA SER A 26 -31.99 -6.93 15.45
C SER A 26 -31.36 -7.10 16.83
N GLY A 27 -30.88 -6.04 17.47
CA GLY A 27 -30.13 -6.07 18.72
C GLY A 27 -28.76 -6.77 18.64
N LYS A 28 -28.39 -7.30 17.46
CA LYS A 28 -27.10 -7.99 17.28
C LYS A 28 -25.96 -6.99 17.15
N PRO A 29 -24.73 -7.32 17.59
CA PRO A 29 -23.58 -6.49 17.37
C PRO A 29 -23.39 -6.19 15.87
N LYS A 30 -23.05 -4.96 15.55
CA LYS A 30 -22.66 -4.55 14.17
C LYS A 30 -21.24 -4.94 13.82
N SER A 31 -20.52 -5.53 14.76
CA SER A 31 -19.14 -5.94 14.56
C SER A 31 -19.04 -6.94 13.42
N ASN A 32 -17.99 -6.79 12.65
CA ASN A 32 -17.60 -7.74 11.64
C ASN A 32 -16.50 -8.64 12.19
N ILE A 33 -16.23 -9.73 11.50
CA ILE A 33 -15.26 -10.75 11.89
C ILE A 33 -13.84 -10.20 12.18
N TRP A 34 -13.44 -9.15 11.50
CA TRP A 34 -12.15 -8.48 11.72
C TRP A 34 -12.03 -7.75 13.06
N MET A 35 -13.13 -7.64 13.82
CA MET A 35 -13.14 -7.13 15.20
C MET A 35 -12.99 -8.23 16.25
N LEU A 36 -12.73 -9.47 15.84
CA LEU A 36 -12.46 -10.55 16.78
C LEU A 36 -11.19 -10.26 17.60
N PRO A 37 -11.15 -10.67 18.86
CA PRO A 37 -9.97 -10.48 19.72
C PRO A 37 -8.68 -11.00 19.11
N GLU A 38 -8.72 -12.13 18.40
CA GLU A 38 -7.57 -12.72 17.72
C GLU A 38 -7.02 -11.79 16.64
N THR A 39 -7.91 -11.16 15.84
CA THR A 39 -7.50 -10.19 14.80
C THR A 39 -6.85 -8.96 15.43
N ILE A 40 -7.46 -8.42 16.48
CA ILE A 40 -6.95 -7.24 17.16
C ILE A 40 -5.58 -7.52 17.77
N ASN A 41 -5.44 -8.62 18.49
CA ASN A 41 -4.20 -8.94 19.20
C ASN A 41 -3.05 -9.33 18.27
N SER A 42 -3.35 -9.92 17.10
CA SER A 42 -2.34 -10.44 16.20
C SER A 42 -1.94 -9.48 15.07
N PHE A 43 -2.82 -8.55 14.69
CA PHE A 43 -2.64 -7.79 13.46
C PHE A 43 -2.77 -6.27 13.60
N PHE A 44 -3.52 -5.75 14.58
CA PHE A 44 -3.63 -4.31 14.76
C PHE A 44 -2.33 -3.73 15.28
N PHE A 45 -2.05 -2.49 14.90
CA PHE A 45 -0.86 -1.72 15.32
C PHE A 45 0.48 -2.27 14.81
N ARG A 46 0.47 -3.27 13.96
CA ARG A 46 1.67 -3.79 13.29
C ARG A 46 1.92 -3.04 11.97
N PRO A 47 3.18 -2.92 11.55
CA PRO A 47 3.50 -2.39 10.23
C PRO A 47 3.09 -3.40 9.15
N GLY A 48 2.62 -2.87 8.02
CA GLY A 48 2.20 -3.70 6.89
C GLY A 48 1.93 -2.85 5.67
N PHE A 49 1.14 -3.36 4.75
CA PHE A 49 0.64 -2.56 3.63
C PHE A 49 -0.79 -2.94 3.30
N THR A 50 -1.53 -1.95 2.83
CA THR A 50 -2.97 -2.02 2.56
C THR A 50 -3.27 -1.58 1.14
N TRP A 51 -4.41 -2.01 0.61
CA TRP A 51 -4.94 -1.57 -0.67
C TRP A 51 -6.42 -1.27 -0.58
N SER A 52 -6.95 -0.55 -1.57
CA SER A 52 -8.39 -0.37 -1.68
C SER A 52 -9.01 -1.59 -2.36
N ARG A 53 -9.93 -2.26 -1.68
CA ARG A 53 -10.65 -3.42 -2.24
C ARG A 53 -11.37 -3.10 -3.53
N ARG A 54 -11.80 -1.85 -3.73
CA ARG A 54 -12.36 -1.36 -4.98
C ARG A 54 -11.65 -0.11 -5.46
N SER A 55 -11.21 -0.12 -6.70
CA SER A 55 -10.50 1.00 -7.31
C SER A 55 -10.70 1.00 -8.83
N ALA A 56 -11.15 2.13 -9.38
CA ALA A 56 -11.17 2.37 -10.82
C ALA A 56 -9.79 2.77 -11.38
N LYS A 57 -8.78 2.98 -10.51
CA LYS A 57 -7.43 3.45 -10.88
C LYS A 57 -6.37 2.35 -10.83
N GLY A 58 -6.77 1.09 -10.89
CA GLY A 58 -5.85 -0.04 -10.76
C GLY A 58 -5.56 -0.43 -9.31
N LEU A 59 -4.79 -1.50 -9.15
CA LEU A 59 -4.29 -2.00 -7.88
C LEU A 59 -3.17 -1.08 -7.38
N SER A 60 -3.16 -0.80 -6.09
CA SER A 60 -2.10 0.03 -5.50
C SER A 60 -1.99 -0.28 -4.02
N PHE A 61 -0.84 -0.79 -3.63
CA PHE A 61 -0.49 -1.04 -2.23
C PHE A 61 0.17 0.18 -1.61
N ARG A 62 -0.17 0.45 -0.36
CA ARG A 62 0.32 1.58 0.43
C ARG A 62 0.82 1.09 1.77
N ALA A 63 1.87 1.69 2.28
CA ALA A 63 2.34 1.40 3.62
C ALA A 63 1.22 1.63 4.66
N LEU A 64 1.10 0.71 5.59
CA LEU A 64 0.35 0.84 6.83
C LEU A 64 1.38 0.97 7.95
N PRO A 65 1.55 2.17 8.52
CA PRO A 65 2.49 2.36 9.64
C PRO A 65 2.07 1.59 10.89
N VAL A 66 2.97 1.48 11.85
CA VAL A 66 2.63 1.11 13.23
C VAL A 66 1.55 2.07 13.79
N ASP A 67 0.85 1.64 14.82
CA ASP A 67 -0.22 2.42 15.45
C ASP A 67 -1.47 2.67 14.58
N CYS A 68 -1.61 1.92 13.49
CA CYS A 68 -2.78 1.95 12.63
C CYS A 68 -3.68 0.74 12.83
N VAL A 69 -4.97 0.95 12.57
CA VAL A 69 -5.97 -0.11 12.46
C VAL A 69 -6.50 -0.17 11.03
N PHE A 70 -7.04 -1.29 10.63
CA PHE A 70 -7.57 -1.50 9.28
C PHE A 70 -8.98 -2.09 9.29
N SER A 71 -9.61 -2.16 8.12
CA SER A 71 -10.96 -2.70 7.96
C SER A 71 -11.07 -3.55 6.69
N ASP A 72 -12.25 -4.15 6.49
CA ASP A 72 -12.57 -4.96 5.30
C ASP A 72 -12.50 -4.18 3.97
N LYS A 73 -12.62 -2.86 4.00
CA LYS A 73 -12.51 -1.99 2.82
C LYS A 73 -11.06 -1.64 2.46
N GLY A 74 -10.17 -1.79 3.42
CA GLY A 74 -8.73 -1.67 3.25
C GLY A 74 -8.04 -2.92 3.82
N PRO A 75 -8.11 -4.07 3.13
CA PRO A 75 -7.42 -5.27 3.55
C PRO A 75 -5.92 -5.01 3.71
N THR A 76 -5.27 -5.78 4.55
CA THR A 76 -3.87 -5.56 4.90
C THR A 76 -3.08 -6.85 4.80
N VAL A 77 -1.82 -6.74 4.38
CA VAL A 77 -0.82 -7.81 4.38
C VAL A 77 0.25 -7.48 5.42
N PHE A 78 0.69 -8.50 6.12
CA PHE A 78 1.76 -8.47 7.12
C PHE A 78 2.81 -9.51 6.76
N CYS A 79 4.06 -9.24 7.09
CA CYS A 79 5.12 -10.24 7.10
C CYS A 79 5.21 -10.92 8.47
N ALA A 80 5.79 -12.11 8.53
CA ALA A 80 5.85 -12.89 9.77
C ALA A 80 6.62 -12.14 10.88
N ASP A 81 7.78 -11.58 10.53
CA ASP A 81 8.72 -10.98 11.47
C ASP A 81 8.71 -9.45 11.47
N ASP A 82 7.78 -8.82 10.72
CA ASP A 82 7.68 -7.36 10.54
C ASP A 82 9.02 -6.70 10.09
N GLU A 83 9.86 -7.45 9.41
CA GLU A 83 11.17 -7.03 8.95
C GLU A 83 11.02 -5.99 7.83
N THR A 84 11.71 -4.85 7.98
CA THR A 84 11.48 -3.67 7.14
C THR A 84 11.83 -3.92 5.67
N ASP A 85 12.97 -4.55 5.38
CA ASP A 85 13.40 -4.80 4.00
C ASP A 85 12.49 -5.83 3.32
N GLU A 86 11.96 -6.79 4.09
CA GLU A 86 10.96 -7.74 3.58
C GLU A 86 9.65 -7.04 3.23
N LEU A 87 9.11 -6.23 4.14
CA LEU A 87 7.90 -5.45 3.89
C LEU A 87 8.05 -4.55 2.67
N LEU A 88 9.15 -3.78 2.58
CA LEU A 88 9.35 -2.82 1.50
C LEU A 88 9.60 -3.52 0.16
N SER A 89 10.40 -4.57 0.13
CA SER A 89 10.65 -5.33 -1.10
C SER A 89 9.39 -6.02 -1.62
N LEU A 90 8.58 -6.59 -0.72
CA LEU A 90 7.30 -7.17 -1.07
C LEU A 90 6.34 -6.09 -1.61
N MET A 91 6.28 -4.92 -0.98
CA MET A 91 5.48 -3.79 -1.47
C MET A 91 5.91 -3.34 -2.87
N ALA A 92 7.22 -3.38 -3.19
CA ALA A 92 7.71 -3.12 -4.54
C ALA A 92 7.15 -4.11 -5.56
N ILE A 93 7.28 -5.41 -5.29
CA ILE A 93 6.78 -6.48 -6.16
C ILE A 93 5.26 -6.38 -6.36
N LEU A 94 4.50 -6.17 -5.30
CA LEU A 94 3.04 -6.07 -5.37
C LEU A 94 2.54 -4.80 -6.09
N ASN A 95 3.36 -3.77 -6.20
CA ASN A 95 3.06 -2.57 -7.01
C ASN A 95 3.67 -2.63 -8.42
N SER A 96 4.23 -3.76 -8.83
CA SER A 96 4.77 -3.92 -10.19
C SER A 96 3.68 -4.23 -11.20
N SER A 97 3.92 -3.86 -12.45
CA SER A 97 3.06 -4.19 -13.59
C SER A 97 2.90 -5.70 -13.78
N ALA A 98 3.94 -6.49 -13.50
CA ALA A 98 3.87 -7.95 -13.58
C ALA A 98 2.89 -8.54 -12.57
N PHE A 99 2.89 -8.06 -11.33
CA PHE A 99 1.93 -8.53 -10.32
C PHE A 99 0.50 -8.07 -10.63
N GLU A 100 0.32 -6.83 -11.08
CA GLU A 100 -0.99 -6.31 -11.49
C GLU A 100 -1.58 -7.13 -12.64
N LEU A 101 -0.75 -7.50 -13.64
CA LEU A 101 -1.16 -8.40 -14.72
C LEU A 101 -1.68 -9.74 -14.17
N LEU A 102 -0.92 -10.40 -13.31
CA LEU A 102 -1.32 -11.71 -12.74
C LEU A 102 -2.61 -11.61 -11.93
N VAL A 103 -2.84 -10.52 -11.23
CA VAL A 103 -4.08 -10.27 -10.50
C VAL A 103 -5.24 -10.02 -11.46
N SER A 104 -5.03 -9.22 -12.51
CA SER A 104 -6.07 -8.87 -13.49
C SER A 104 -6.64 -10.08 -14.22
N LEU A 105 -5.81 -11.08 -14.47
CA LEU A 105 -6.23 -12.35 -15.10
C LEU A 105 -7.15 -13.21 -14.20
N GLN A 106 -7.23 -12.90 -12.91
CA GLN A 106 -7.95 -13.72 -11.94
C GLN A 106 -9.26 -13.07 -11.46
N MET A 107 -9.54 -11.83 -11.83
CA MET A 107 -10.67 -11.10 -11.24
C MET A 107 -11.28 -10.07 -12.18
N ALA A 108 -12.54 -9.71 -11.89
CA ALA A 108 -13.21 -8.63 -12.59
C ALA A 108 -12.55 -7.27 -12.31
N VAL A 109 -12.52 -6.43 -13.31
CA VAL A 109 -11.94 -5.07 -13.25
C VAL A 109 -12.46 -4.29 -12.03
N GLY A 110 -11.55 -3.72 -11.30
CA GLY A 110 -11.86 -2.81 -10.19
C GLY A 110 -12.25 -3.44 -8.86
N SER A 111 -12.21 -4.79 -8.72
CA SER A 111 -12.51 -5.48 -7.47
C SER A 111 -11.32 -6.35 -7.04
N TYR A 112 -10.55 -5.90 -6.07
CA TYR A 112 -9.28 -6.50 -5.60
C TYR A 112 -9.50 -7.26 -4.29
N GLU A 113 -10.00 -8.49 -4.43
CA GLU A 113 -10.34 -9.36 -3.30
C GLU A 113 -9.09 -9.94 -2.64
N ALA A 114 -9.06 -9.96 -1.31
CA ALA A 114 -7.93 -10.46 -0.53
C ALA A 114 -7.55 -11.90 -0.91
N GLY A 115 -8.53 -12.77 -1.18
CA GLY A 115 -8.28 -14.16 -1.58
C GLY A 115 -7.57 -14.29 -2.94
N VAL A 116 -7.74 -13.34 -3.86
CA VAL A 116 -7.00 -13.31 -5.13
C VAL A 116 -5.57 -12.87 -4.89
N ILE A 117 -5.38 -11.78 -4.15
CA ILE A 117 -4.05 -11.28 -3.80
C ILE A 117 -3.22 -12.37 -3.12
N LEU A 118 -3.79 -13.09 -2.15
CA LEU A 118 -3.09 -14.16 -1.42
C LEU A 118 -2.73 -15.37 -2.29
N ARG A 119 -3.48 -15.64 -3.34
CA ARG A 119 -3.20 -16.76 -4.26
C ARG A 119 -2.26 -16.40 -5.40
N THR A 120 -2.09 -15.10 -5.67
CA THR A 120 -1.19 -14.64 -6.72
C THR A 120 0.25 -14.92 -6.29
N PRO A 121 1.04 -15.65 -7.09
CA PRO A 121 2.38 -16.04 -6.71
C PRO A 121 3.30 -14.81 -6.58
N VAL A 122 4.17 -14.85 -5.58
CA VAL A 122 5.23 -13.85 -5.36
C VAL A 122 6.58 -14.55 -5.54
N PRO A 123 7.52 -14.00 -6.31
CA PRO A 123 8.81 -14.62 -6.53
C PRO A 123 9.66 -14.59 -5.26
N THR A 124 10.49 -15.62 -5.09
CA THR A 124 11.49 -15.64 -4.02
C THR A 124 12.60 -14.65 -4.34
N LEU A 125 12.90 -13.74 -3.42
CA LEU A 125 13.92 -12.72 -3.56
C LEU A 125 15.21 -13.13 -2.84
N SER A 126 16.36 -12.92 -3.47
CA SER A 126 17.64 -12.96 -2.78
C SER A 126 17.79 -11.78 -1.81
N HIS A 127 18.75 -11.86 -0.89
CA HIS A 127 19.01 -10.77 0.06
C HIS A 127 19.33 -9.45 -0.66
N ASP A 128 20.17 -9.49 -1.70
CA ASP A 128 20.53 -8.28 -2.47
C ASP A 128 19.33 -7.70 -3.23
N GLN A 129 18.44 -8.54 -3.76
CA GLN A 129 17.21 -8.09 -4.41
C GLN A 129 16.25 -7.44 -3.43
N LYS A 130 16.08 -8.03 -2.23
CA LYS A 130 15.27 -7.44 -1.15
C LYS A 130 15.79 -6.05 -0.79
N SER A 131 17.08 -5.93 -0.50
CA SER A 131 17.69 -4.66 -0.10
C SER A 131 17.58 -3.59 -1.20
N ARG A 132 17.83 -3.95 -2.47
CA ARG A 132 17.69 -3.02 -3.60
C ARG A 132 16.26 -2.54 -3.77
N LEU A 133 15.27 -3.44 -3.79
CA LEU A 133 13.86 -3.08 -3.93
C LEU A 133 13.39 -2.22 -2.75
N ALA A 134 13.80 -2.55 -1.53
CA ALA A 134 13.50 -1.75 -0.35
C ALA A 134 14.03 -0.31 -0.46
N GLN A 135 15.26 -0.14 -0.94
CA GLN A 135 15.85 1.19 -1.18
C GLN A 135 15.07 2.00 -2.23
N LEU A 136 14.62 1.37 -3.32
CA LEU A 136 13.80 2.04 -4.33
C LEU A 136 12.48 2.54 -3.76
N VAL A 137 11.80 1.71 -2.95
CA VAL A 137 10.55 2.09 -2.29
C VAL A 137 10.77 3.22 -1.29
N LEU A 138 11.80 3.17 -0.47
CA LEU A 138 12.14 4.23 0.48
C LEU A 138 12.44 5.56 -0.24
N ARG A 139 13.14 5.51 -1.37
CA ARG A 139 13.41 6.69 -2.20
C ARG A 139 12.10 7.26 -2.75
N ALA A 140 11.23 6.44 -3.34
CA ALA A 140 9.94 6.88 -3.86
C ALA A 140 9.06 7.48 -2.75
N TRP A 141 9.02 6.84 -1.57
CA TRP A 141 8.29 7.34 -0.41
C TRP A 141 8.83 8.69 0.08
N SER A 142 10.16 8.85 0.16
CA SER A 142 10.80 10.10 0.56
C SER A 142 10.47 11.25 -0.39
N LEU A 143 10.44 10.98 -1.70
CA LEU A 143 10.04 11.95 -2.72
C LEU A 143 8.57 12.38 -2.54
N LYS A 144 7.67 11.42 -2.37
CA LYS A 144 6.25 11.69 -2.13
C LYS A 144 6.00 12.47 -0.85
N LYS A 145 6.67 12.08 0.25
CA LYS A 145 6.55 12.78 1.54
C LYS A 145 6.98 14.25 1.44
N ARG A 146 8.05 14.53 0.72
CA ARG A 146 8.50 15.92 0.49
C ARG A 146 7.48 16.73 -0.30
N LEU A 147 6.90 16.13 -1.34
CA LEU A 147 5.84 16.77 -2.11
C LEU A 147 4.60 17.04 -1.24
N ASP A 148 4.14 16.05 -0.48
CA ASP A 148 2.98 16.21 0.42
C ASP A 148 3.22 17.28 1.47
N ALA A 149 4.46 17.45 1.94
CA ALA A 149 4.83 18.51 2.89
C ALA A 149 4.75 19.93 2.29
N ALA A 150 4.72 20.08 0.97
CA ALA A 150 4.58 21.35 0.27
C ALA A 150 3.17 21.59 -0.28
N VAL A 151 2.25 20.63 -0.15
CA VAL A 151 0.85 20.75 -0.60
C VAL A 151 -0.03 21.22 0.54
N GLU A 152 -0.59 22.42 0.42
CA GLU A 152 -1.36 23.09 1.48
C GLU A 152 -2.61 22.32 1.95
N THR A 153 -3.17 21.47 1.12
CA THR A 153 -4.31 20.63 1.46
C THR A 153 -3.93 19.30 2.12
N SER A 154 -2.65 18.99 2.25
CA SER A 154 -2.14 17.80 2.92
C SER A 154 -2.07 18.01 4.43
N HIS A 155 -2.42 16.99 5.22
CA HIS A 155 -2.18 17.00 6.67
C HIS A 155 -0.69 16.92 7.01
N ALA A 156 0.15 16.52 6.05
CA ALA A 156 1.60 16.53 6.17
C ALA A 156 2.23 17.88 5.80
N PHE A 157 1.42 18.91 5.49
CA PHE A 157 1.90 20.24 5.08
C PHE A 157 2.79 20.87 6.14
N LEU A 158 3.93 21.36 5.72
CA LEU A 158 4.91 22.06 6.57
C LEU A 158 5.14 23.50 6.11
N LEU A 159 5.32 23.71 4.79
CA LEU A 159 5.58 25.02 4.22
C LEU A 159 5.27 25.03 2.72
N PRO A 160 4.87 26.19 2.16
CA PRO A 160 4.62 26.34 0.73
C PRO A 160 5.85 25.98 -0.12
N ALA A 161 5.62 25.45 -1.32
CA ALA A 161 6.70 25.08 -2.26
C ALA A 161 7.68 26.23 -2.54
N ALA A 162 7.19 27.47 -2.58
CA ALA A 162 8.01 28.66 -2.79
C ALA A 162 9.04 28.91 -1.67
N LEU A 163 8.84 28.35 -0.49
CA LEU A 163 9.72 28.48 0.67
C LEU A 163 10.60 27.24 0.89
N CYS A 164 10.48 26.22 0.04
CA CYS A 164 11.33 25.04 0.11
C CYS A 164 12.81 25.41 -0.14
N LYS A 165 13.70 24.83 0.67
CA LYS A 165 15.16 25.02 0.51
C LYS A 165 15.68 24.58 -0.86
N SER A 166 15.05 23.56 -1.44
CA SER A 166 15.31 23.08 -2.80
C SER A 166 13.99 23.10 -3.58
N PRO A 167 13.78 24.07 -4.48
CA PRO A 167 12.57 24.14 -5.29
C PRO A 167 12.29 22.87 -6.08
N LYS A 168 13.35 22.19 -6.56
CA LYS A 168 13.24 20.93 -7.30
C LYS A 168 12.62 19.80 -6.48
N ASP A 169 12.82 19.77 -5.17
CA ASP A 169 12.29 18.72 -4.29
C ASP A 169 10.79 18.89 -4.02
N CYS A 170 10.25 20.07 -4.29
CA CYS A 170 8.84 20.42 -4.12
C CYS A 170 8.11 20.60 -5.47
N ASP A 171 8.80 20.39 -6.58
CA ASP A 171 8.23 20.45 -7.92
C ASP A 171 7.54 19.11 -8.25
N ALA A 172 6.21 19.17 -8.46
CA ALA A 172 5.41 17.98 -8.70
C ALA A 172 5.80 17.22 -9.98
N GLU A 173 6.21 17.93 -11.03
CA GLU A 173 6.61 17.32 -12.31
C GLU A 173 7.96 16.61 -12.17
N ILE A 174 8.92 17.24 -11.51
CA ILE A 174 10.24 16.63 -11.25
C ILE A 174 10.08 15.39 -10.36
N VAL A 175 9.30 15.50 -9.28
CA VAL A 175 9.04 14.37 -8.38
C VAL A 175 8.32 13.25 -9.13
N ALA A 176 7.33 13.56 -9.97
CA ALA A 176 6.61 12.55 -10.76
C ALA A 176 7.56 11.83 -11.73
N ALA A 177 8.44 12.55 -12.44
CA ALA A 177 9.43 11.96 -13.35
C ALA A 177 10.42 11.04 -12.62
N GLU A 178 10.90 11.43 -11.43
CA GLU A 178 11.78 10.58 -10.63
C GLU A 178 11.06 9.33 -10.10
N VAL A 179 9.82 9.45 -9.63
CA VAL A 179 9.02 8.31 -9.19
C VAL A 179 8.73 7.37 -10.36
N ALA A 180 8.47 7.89 -11.57
CA ALA A 180 8.29 7.07 -12.77
C ALA A 180 9.54 6.26 -13.12
N LYS A 181 10.75 6.85 -13.00
CA LYS A 181 12.01 6.11 -13.19
C LYS A 181 12.18 4.98 -12.17
N ILE A 182 11.87 5.25 -10.90
CA ILE A 182 11.91 4.24 -9.85
C ILE A 182 10.91 3.12 -10.15
N GLN A 183 9.69 3.46 -10.57
CA GLN A 183 8.69 2.47 -10.96
C GLN A 183 9.17 1.61 -12.13
N ALA A 184 9.75 2.21 -13.16
CA ALA A 184 10.30 1.47 -14.31
C ALA A 184 11.41 0.48 -13.89
N GLU A 185 12.25 0.85 -12.92
CA GLU A 185 13.28 -0.05 -12.39
C GLU A 185 12.67 -1.22 -11.58
N ILE A 186 11.64 -0.95 -10.78
CA ILE A 186 10.89 -1.98 -10.07
C ILE A 186 10.22 -2.93 -11.07
N ASP A 187 9.55 -2.39 -12.09
CA ASP A 187 8.86 -3.18 -13.12
C ASP A 187 9.82 -4.07 -13.90
N ALA A 188 10.96 -3.53 -14.34
CA ALA A 188 11.98 -4.32 -15.03
C ALA A 188 12.52 -5.46 -14.15
N THR A 189 12.73 -5.20 -12.87
CA THR A 189 13.17 -6.22 -11.90
C THR A 189 12.09 -7.29 -11.73
N ALA A 190 10.84 -6.90 -11.54
CA ALA A 190 9.72 -7.82 -11.35
C ALA A 190 9.47 -8.68 -12.60
N LEU A 191 9.46 -8.09 -13.80
CA LEU A 191 9.33 -8.83 -15.07
C LEU A 191 10.39 -9.93 -15.17
N GLY A 192 11.67 -9.59 -14.89
CA GLY A 192 12.74 -10.57 -14.90
C GLY A 192 12.55 -11.70 -13.87
N LEU A 193 12.06 -11.37 -12.67
CA LEU A 193 11.79 -12.35 -11.62
C LEU A 193 10.64 -13.29 -11.95
N TYR A 194 9.60 -12.81 -12.63
CA TYR A 194 8.49 -13.64 -13.10
C TYR A 194 8.79 -14.37 -14.42
N GLY A 195 9.90 -14.05 -15.09
CA GLY A 195 10.24 -14.61 -16.40
C GLY A 195 9.36 -14.08 -17.53
N PHE A 196 8.76 -12.90 -17.37
CA PHE A 196 7.98 -12.24 -18.40
C PHE A 196 8.88 -11.43 -19.36
N VAL A 197 8.43 -11.31 -20.61
CA VAL A 197 8.99 -10.38 -21.58
C VAL A 197 8.09 -9.16 -21.73
N ALA A 198 8.65 -8.04 -22.21
CA ALA A 198 7.91 -6.78 -22.31
C ALA A 198 6.60 -6.89 -23.13
N GLY A 199 6.57 -7.75 -24.15
CA GLY A 199 5.37 -8.00 -24.96
C GLY A 199 4.21 -8.67 -24.24
N ASP A 200 4.46 -9.34 -23.11
CA ASP A 200 3.40 -10.00 -22.33
C ASP A 200 2.46 -8.98 -21.66
N LEU A 201 2.95 -7.76 -21.39
CA LEU A 201 2.14 -6.68 -20.80
C LEU A 201 1.22 -6.02 -21.84
N GLU A 202 1.65 -5.95 -23.10
CA GLU A 202 0.89 -5.27 -24.17
C GLU A 202 -0.31 -6.10 -24.62
N ALA A 203 -0.21 -7.43 -24.58
CA ALA A 203 -1.26 -8.36 -25.03
C ALA A 203 -2.58 -8.29 -24.22
N ASN A 204 -2.60 -7.60 -23.07
CA ASN A 204 -3.76 -7.50 -22.18
C ASN A 204 -4.30 -6.06 -22.05
N SER A 205 -3.93 -5.16 -22.96
CA SER A 205 -4.36 -3.75 -22.91
C SER A 205 -5.60 -3.45 -23.77
N ASP A 206 -6.23 -4.46 -24.37
CA ASP A 206 -7.43 -4.35 -25.22
C ASP A 206 -8.74 -4.67 -24.46
#